data_6730ab74bd3ddc39e5a25fc7e03f76d1
#
_entry.id   6730ab74bd3ddc39e5a25fc7e03f76d1
#
_cell.length_a   1.000
_cell.length_b   1.000
_cell.length_c   1.000
_cell.angle_alpha   90.00
_cell.angle_beta   90.00
_cell.angle_gamma   90.00
#
_symmetry.space_group_name_H-M   'P 1'
#
loop_
_entity.id
_entity.type
_entity.pdbx_description
1 polymer ?
#
loop_
_entity_poly.entity_id
_entity_poly.type
_entity_poly.pdbx_seq_one_letter_code
_entity_poly.pdbx_strand_id
1 'polypeptide(L)'
;IVLFEGTRPVYTALVSPGKRSKEKKKNHATPTGSWRIREKHIAVTMDGDGASGDLPYSIEDVPFVAYYKGSYALHVAFWHSNFGREMSHGCVNLSPRDARVVFDFVEPRLPKGWHAVWATKAKPGSLVVVHD
;
A
#
# COMPACT_ATOMS: atom_id res chain seq x y z
N ILE A 1 1.50 1.06 -10.75
CA ILE A 1 2.22 -0.11 -10.22
C ILE A 1 2.43 -1.13 -11.31
N VAL A 2 3.56 -1.83 -11.28
CA VAL A 2 3.85 -2.98 -12.16
C VAL A 2 4.26 -4.14 -11.27
N LEU A 3 3.65 -5.31 -11.48
CA LEU A 3 4.02 -6.55 -10.82
C LEU A 3 4.97 -7.34 -11.72
N PHE A 4 6.03 -7.88 -11.13
CA PHE A 4 7.04 -8.67 -11.82
C PHE A 4 7.17 -10.07 -11.23
N GLU A 5 7.27 -11.08 -12.09
CA GLU A 5 7.82 -12.40 -11.77
C GLU A 5 9.27 -12.45 -12.25
N GLY A 6 10.23 -12.35 -11.34
CA GLY A 6 11.62 -12.14 -11.69
C GLY A 6 11.79 -10.80 -12.44
N THR A 7 12.16 -10.85 -13.72
CA THR A 7 12.31 -9.66 -14.58
C THR A 7 11.14 -9.45 -15.54
N ARG A 8 10.15 -10.36 -15.54
CA ARG A 8 9.01 -10.32 -16.46
C ARG A 8 7.84 -9.55 -15.84
N PRO A 9 7.36 -8.46 -16.47
CA PRO A 9 6.14 -7.79 -16.02
C PRO A 9 4.92 -8.69 -16.31
N VAL A 10 4.05 -8.85 -15.31
CA VAL A 10 2.87 -9.73 -15.40
C VAL A 10 1.55 -8.99 -15.18
N TYR A 11 1.58 -7.83 -14.56
CA TYR A 11 0.39 -7.02 -14.30
C TYR A 11 0.75 -5.55 -14.16
N THR A 12 -0.16 -4.65 -14.58
CA THR A 12 -0.02 -3.22 -14.38
C THR A 12 -1.36 -2.60 -14.02
N ALA A 13 -1.34 -1.59 -13.14
CA ALA A 13 -2.52 -0.84 -12.74
C ALA A 13 -2.18 0.62 -12.42
N LEU A 14 -3.16 1.50 -12.56
CA LEU A 14 -3.08 2.87 -12.06
C LEU A 14 -3.19 2.87 -10.54
N VAL A 15 -2.39 3.70 -9.89
CA VAL A 15 -2.41 3.87 -8.44
C VAL A 15 -2.48 5.35 -8.07
N SER A 16 -2.87 5.65 -6.85
CA SER A 16 -2.80 7.00 -6.29
C SER A 16 -1.82 7.03 -5.14
N PRO A 17 -0.60 7.55 -5.36
CA PRO A 17 0.39 7.74 -4.32
C PRO A 17 0.09 8.97 -3.45
N GLY A 18 0.97 9.24 -2.50
CA GLY A 18 0.90 10.38 -1.60
C GLY A 18 1.07 11.73 -2.30
N LYS A 19 0.32 12.71 -1.84
CA LYS A 19 0.36 14.08 -2.37
C LYS A 19 1.71 14.74 -2.11
N ARG A 20 2.31 15.28 -3.15
CA ARG A 20 3.51 16.12 -3.05
C ARG A 20 3.15 17.57 -2.76
N SER A 21 3.96 18.22 -1.94
CA SER A 21 3.84 19.65 -1.68
C SER A 21 5.22 20.28 -1.47
N LYS A 22 5.37 21.53 -1.90
CA LYS A 22 6.56 22.34 -1.57
C LYS A 22 6.60 22.72 -0.09
N GLU A 23 5.42 22.82 0.54
CA GLU A 23 5.30 23.04 1.98
C GLU A 23 5.56 21.73 2.72
N LYS A 24 6.66 21.67 3.49
CA LYS A 24 7.08 20.45 4.19
C LYS A 24 5.98 19.79 5.04
N LYS A 25 5.16 20.61 5.71
CA LYS A 25 4.05 20.13 6.56
C LYS A 25 2.89 19.51 5.77
N LYS A 26 2.76 19.84 4.48
CA LYS A 26 1.72 19.33 3.58
C LYS A 26 2.26 18.30 2.58
N ASN A 27 3.50 17.92 2.71
CA ASN A 27 4.11 16.95 1.81
C ASN A 27 3.94 15.54 2.35
N HIS A 28 3.06 14.80 1.71
CA HIS A 28 2.73 13.41 2.02
C HIS A 28 3.24 12.45 0.94
N ALA A 29 4.28 12.83 0.21
CA ALA A 29 4.83 12.00 -0.85
C ALA A 29 5.09 10.56 -0.38
N THR A 30 4.72 9.59 -1.19
CA THR A 30 5.13 8.21 -0.98
C THR A 30 6.66 8.14 -0.98
N PRO A 31 7.29 7.59 0.08
CA PRO A 31 8.75 7.54 0.14
C PRO A 31 9.34 6.72 -1.00
N THR A 32 10.38 7.24 -1.64
CA THR A 32 11.16 6.49 -2.63
C THR A 32 12.17 5.57 -1.93
N GLY A 33 12.39 4.38 -2.50
CA GLY A 33 13.31 3.38 -1.97
C GLY A 33 12.84 1.95 -2.21
N SER A 34 13.48 1.02 -1.52
CA SER A 34 13.21 -0.41 -1.65
C SER A 34 12.94 -1.03 -0.28
N TRP A 35 11.82 -1.71 -0.16
CA TRP A 35 11.39 -2.38 1.06
C TRP A 35 10.78 -3.74 0.72
N ARG A 36 10.50 -4.53 1.76
CA ARG A 36 9.74 -5.77 1.60
C ARG A 36 8.39 -5.66 2.30
N ILE A 37 7.37 -6.32 1.74
CA ILE A 37 6.10 -6.50 2.44
C ILE A 37 6.40 -7.20 3.78
N ARG A 38 5.95 -6.61 4.88
CA ARG A 38 6.16 -7.12 6.24
C ARG A 38 4.97 -7.92 6.74
N GLU A 39 3.79 -7.45 6.40
CA GLU A 39 2.53 -8.03 6.86
C GLU A 39 1.40 -7.69 5.91
N LYS A 40 0.40 -8.56 5.87
CA LYS A 40 -0.81 -8.39 5.06
C LYS A 40 -2.03 -8.64 5.93
N HIS A 41 -3.08 -7.86 5.69
CA HIS A 41 -4.37 -7.94 6.37
C HIS A 41 -5.50 -7.95 5.36
N ILE A 42 -6.50 -8.84 5.54
CA ILE A 42 -7.73 -8.83 4.72
C ILE A 42 -8.44 -7.49 4.83
N ALA A 43 -8.57 -6.98 6.07
CA ALA A 43 -9.08 -5.67 6.36
C ALA A 43 -8.46 -5.15 7.67
N VAL A 44 -8.30 -3.85 7.79
CA VAL A 44 -7.78 -3.20 8.99
C VAL A 44 -8.25 -1.75 9.06
N THR A 45 -8.49 -1.23 10.26
CA THR A 45 -8.70 0.20 10.47
C THR A 45 -7.38 0.94 10.25
N MET A 46 -7.38 1.95 9.40
CA MET A 46 -6.23 2.80 9.12
C MET A 46 -6.41 4.15 9.80
N ASP A 47 -5.62 4.39 10.83
CA ASP A 47 -5.60 5.66 11.55
C ASP A 47 -4.44 6.53 11.05
N GLY A 48 -4.76 7.76 10.66
CA GLY A 48 -3.77 8.82 10.48
C GLY A 48 -3.45 9.43 11.81
N ASP A 49 -2.27 9.13 12.38
CA ASP A 49 -1.77 9.89 13.51
C ASP A 49 -1.50 11.33 13.06
N GLY A 50 -1.78 12.32 13.88
CA GLY A 50 -1.60 13.74 13.57
C GLY A 50 -0.14 14.16 13.31
N ALA A 51 0.78 13.22 13.07
CA ALA A 51 2.19 13.44 12.82
C ALA A 51 2.47 14.24 11.53
N SER A 52 1.53 14.28 10.61
CA SER A 52 1.62 15.04 9.35
C SER A 52 1.01 16.45 9.42
N GLY A 53 0.46 16.86 10.56
CA GLY A 53 -0.16 18.19 10.75
C GLY A 53 -1.55 18.34 10.13
N ASP A 54 -2.11 17.30 9.56
CA ASP A 54 -3.50 17.23 9.11
C ASP A 54 -4.42 16.79 10.26
N LEU A 55 -5.73 16.98 10.08
CA LEU A 55 -6.70 16.46 11.03
C LEU A 55 -6.56 14.93 11.12
N PRO A 56 -6.63 14.36 12.32
CA PRO A 56 -6.65 12.91 12.49
C PRO A 56 -7.79 12.31 11.66
N TYR A 57 -7.50 11.23 10.95
CA TYR A 57 -8.52 10.46 10.24
C TYR A 57 -8.49 9.00 10.70
N SER A 58 -9.63 8.36 10.67
CA SER A 58 -9.76 6.92 10.85
C SER A 58 -10.65 6.37 9.74
N ILE A 59 -10.17 5.39 9.01
CA ILE A 59 -10.95 4.69 8.00
C ILE A 59 -11.03 3.23 8.43
N GLU A 60 -12.24 2.82 8.79
CA GLU A 60 -12.51 1.45 9.24
C GLU A 60 -12.54 0.49 8.04
N ASP A 61 -12.19 -0.77 8.31
CA ASP A 61 -12.32 -1.88 7.38
C ASP A 61 -11.69 -1.66 5.99
N VAL A 62 -10.54 -0.98 5.95
CA VAL A 62 -9.78 -0.84 4.69
C VAL A 62 -9.33 -2.22 4.22
N PRO A 63 -9.77 -2.66 3.01
CA PRO A 63 -9.48 -4.01 2.54
C PRO A 63 -8.09 -4.13 1.91
N PHE A 64 -7.58 -5.38 1.92
CA PHE A 64 -6.38 -5.81 1.18
C PHE A 64 -5.18 -4.92 1.43
N VAL A 65 -4.79 -4.81 2.71
CA VAL A 65 -3.67 -3.98 3.14
C VAL A 65 -2.37 -4.79 3.19
N ALA A 66 -1.33 -4.28 2.54
CA ALA A 66 0.01 -4.86 2.54
C ALA A 66 1.02 -3.79 2.97
N TYR A 67 1.45 -3.83 4.23
CA TYR A 67 2.42 -2.89 4.79
C TYR A 67 3.84 -3.24 4.35
N TYR A 68 4.60 -2.23 3.90
CA TYR A 68 5.99 -2.40 3.47
C TYR A 68 7.00 -1.51 4.22
N LYS A 69 6.56 -0.34 4.73
CA LYS A 69 7.43 0.58 5.48
C LYS A 69 6.65 1.32 6.55
N GLY A 70 6.91 1.08 7.84
CA GLY A 70 6.16 1.73 8.91
C GLY A 70 4.64 1.59 8.70
N SER A 71 3.93 2.69 8.62
CA SER A 71 2.49 2.75 8.32
C SER A 71 2.17 2.82 6.80
N TYR A 72 3.17 2.85 5.93
CA TYR A 72 2.95 2.88 4.49
C TYR A 72 2.58 1.51 3.95
N ALA A 73 1.51 1.47 3.15
CA ALA A 73 0.93 0.24 2.62
C ALA A 73 0.44 0.40 1.18
N LEU A 74 0.28 -0.73 0.50
CA LEU A 74 -0.58 -0.88 -0.67
C LEU A 74 -1.95 -1.29 -0.15
N HIS A 75 -3.03 -0.61 -0.55
CA HIS A 75 -4.37 -0.95 -0.06
C HIS A 75 -5.49 -0.43 -0.97
N VAL A 76 -6.71 -0.94 -0.79
CA VAL A 76 -7.91 -0.42 -1.44
C VAL A 76 -8.17 1.03 -1.01
N ALA A 77 -8.55 1.86 -1.97
CA ALA A 77 -9.26 3.11 -1.70
C ALA A 77 -10.65 3.03 -2.33
N PHE A 78 -11.67 2.83 -1.50
CA PHE A 78 -13.06 2.78 -1.97
C PHE A 78 -13.76 4.15 -1.95
N TRP A 79 -13.09 5.18 -1.39
CA TRP A 79 -13.64 6.54 -1.22
C TRP A 79 -13.33 7.49 -2.37
N HIS A 80 -12.58 7.05 -3.38
CA HIS A 80 -12.34 7.82 -4.61
C HIS A 80 -12.06 6.91 -5.81
N SER A 81 -12.14 7.47 -7.02
CA SER A 81 -11.84 6.80 -8.28
C SER A 81 -10.74 7.52 -9.11
N ASN A 82 -9.97 8.41 -8.48
CA ASN A 82 -8.96 9.25 -9.16
C ASN A 82 -7.60 8.56 -9.27
N PHE A 83 -7.57 7.27 -9.66
CA PHE A 83 -6.32 6.54 -9.84
C PHE A 83 -5.48 7.10 -10.98
N GLY A 84 -4.16 7.10 -10.79
CA GLY A 84 -3.20 7.78 -11.66
C GLY A 84 -2.85 9.20 -11.21
N ARG A 85 -3.42 9.68 -10.09
CA ARG A 85 -3.14 11.00 -9.49
C ARG A 85 -2.74 10.85 -8.03
N GLU A 86 -1.98 11.81 -7.52
CA GLU A 86 -1.60 11.89 -6.11
C GLU A 86 -2.82 12.20 -5.24
N MET A 87 -3.21 11.29 -4.36
CA MET A 87 -4.45 11.41 -3.56
C MET A 87 -4.26 11.10 -2.07
N SER A 88 -3.24 10.31 -1.69
CA SER A 88 -3.12 9.75 -0.35
C SER A 88 -2.22 10.59 0.57
N HIS A 89 -2.09 10.15 1.83
CA HIS A 89 -1.14 10.65 2.83
C HIS A 89 0.18 9.85 2.85
N GLY A 90 0.51 9.16 1.74
CA GLY A 90 1.75 8.42 1.57
C GLY A 90 1.58 6.95 1.21
N CYS A 91 0.47 6.33 1.57
CA CYS A 91 0.12 5.00 1.09
C CYS A 91 -0.11 4.98 -0.42
N VAL A 92 -0.08 3.80 -1.02
CA VAL A 92 -0.40 3.59 -2.42
C VAL A 92 -1.81 3.06 -2.53
N ASN A 93 -2.72 3.92 -2.98
CA ASN A 93 -4.14 3.58 -3.15
C ASN A 93 -4.37 2.84 -4.46
N LEU A 94 -5.14 1.77 -4.40
CA LEU A 94 -5.52 0.94 -5.53
C LEU A 94 -7.05 0.85 -5.66
N SER A 95 -7.54 0.59 -6.87
CA SER A 95 -8.94 0.20 -7.05
C SER A 95 -9.22 -1.11 -6.32
N PRO A 96 -10.47 -1.39 -5.92
CA PRO A 96 -10.80 -2.66 -5.26
C PRO A 96 -10.36 -3.89 -6.05
N ARG A 97 -10.54 -3.86 -7.38
CA ARG A 97 -10.11 -4.94 -8.27
C ARG A 97 -8.59 -5.13 -8.27
N ASP A 98 -7.86 -4.04 -8.49
CA ASP A 98 -6.40 -4.08 -8.61
C ASP A 98 -5.74 -4.41 -7.27
N ALA A 99 -6.27 -3.88 -6.17
CA ALA A 99 -5.79 -4.19 -4.83
C ALA A 99 -5.92 -5.68 -4.51
N ARG A 100 -7.01 -6.33 -4.91
CA ARG A 100 -7.19 -7.78 -4.75
C ARG A 100 -6.12 -8.54 -5.53
N VAL A 101 -5.88 -8.19 -6.80
CA VAL A 101 -4.85 -8.83 -7.61
C VAL A 101 -3.46 -8.65 -6.98
N VAL A 102 -3.11 -7.42 -6.57
CA VAL A 102 -1.82 -7.14 -5.91
C VAL A 102 -1.69 -7.91 -4.61
N PHE A 103 -2.74 -7.91 -3.78
CA PHE A 103 -2.74 -8.59 -2.49
C PHE A 103 -2.54 -10.11 -2.64
N ASP A 104 -3.23 -10.73 -3.60
CA ASP A 104 -3.09 -12.16 -3.86
C ASP A 104 -1.73 -12.51 -4.49
N PHE A 105 -1.12 -11.58 -5.23
CA PHE A 105 0.17 -11.78 -5.90
C PHE A 105 1.37 -11.68 -4.95
N VAL A 106 1.38 -10.68 -4.04
CA VAL A 106 2.56 -10.42 -3.20
C VAL A 106 2.69 -11.40 -2.04
N GLU A 107 3.95 -11.75 -1.74
CA GLU A 107 4.30 -12.54 -0.56
C GLU A 107 4.37 -11.65 0.71
N PRO A 108 4.13 -12.23 1.91
CA PRO A 108 3.75 -13.62 2.16
C PRO A 108 2.32 -13.91 1.73
N ARG A 109 2.06 -15.12 1.22
CA ARG A 109 0.69 -15.55 0.87
C ARG A 109 -0.16 -15.65 2.12
N LEU A 110 -1.37 -15.11 2.07
CA LEU A 110 -2.32 -15.27 3.17
C LEU A 110 -2.94 -16.68 3.11
N PRO A 111 -2.77 -17.51 4.15
CA PRO A 111 -3.42 -18.81 4.19
C PRO A 111 -4.95 -18.67 4.18
N LYS A 112 -5.63 -19.64 3.56
CA LYS A 112 -7.10 -19.67 3.49
C LYS A 112 -7.71 -19.61 4.90
N GLY A 113 -8.66 -18.70 5.09
CA GLY A 113 -9.36 -18.51 6.37
C GLY A 113 -8.62 -17.64 7.39
N TRP A 114 -7.42 -17.17 7.09
CA TRP A 114 -6.69 -16.24 7.95
C TRP A 114 -7.07 -14.79 7.65
N HIS A 115 -7.02 -13.94 8.68
CA HIS A 115 -7.24 -12.50 8.54
C HIS A 115 -5.96 -11.72 8.25
N ALA A 116 -4.82 -12.23 8.70
CA ALA A 116 -3.52 -11.57 8.56
C ALA A 116 -2.39 -12.58 8.46
N VAL A 117 -1.25 -12.15 7.92
CA VAL A 117 -0.01 -12.92 7.84
C VAL A 117 1.19 -11.98 7.91
N TRP A 118 2.26 -12.43 8.58
CA TRP A 118 3.52 -11.70 8.70
C TRP A 118 4.63 -12.41 7.95
N ALA A 119 5.49 -11.61 7.30
CA ALA A 119 6.72 -12.12 6.70
C ALA A 119 7.69 -12.64 7.78
N THR A 120 8.46 -13.65 7.43
CA THR A 120 9.50 -14.24 8.28
C THR A 120 10.83 -14.32 7.52
N LYS A 121 11.92 -14.67 8.19
CA LYS A 121 13.20 -14.93 7.50
C LYS A 121 13.09 -16.07 6.48
N ALA A 122 12.31 -17.11 6.81
CA ALA A 122 12.10 -18.26 5.93
C ALA A 122 11.12 -17.95 4.77
N LYS A 123 10.16 -17.04 5.00
CA LYS A 123 9.17 -16.59 4.01
C LYS A 123 9.18 -15.06 3.94
N PRO A 124 10.18 -14.47 3.29
CA PRO A 124 10.27 -13.02 3.17
C PRO A 124 9.15 -12.49 2.26
N GLY A 125 8.72 -11.27 2.53
CA GLY A 125 7.74 -10.61 1.69
C GLY A 125 8.31 -10.18 0.34
N SER A 126 7.43 -9.94 -0.62
CA SER A 126 7.78 -9.39 -1.93
C SER A 126 8.51 -8.05 -1.80
N LEU A 127 9.45 -7.81 -2.70
CA LEU A 127 10.15 -6.54 -2.82
C LEU A 127 9.20 -5.48 -3.39
N VAL A 128 9.17 -4.32 -2.74
CA VAL A 128 8.48 -3.11 -3.22
C VAL A 128 9.53 -2.06 -3.51
N VAL A 129 9.59 -1.60 -4.74
CA VAL A 129 10.47 -0.51 -5.17
C VAL A 129 9.61 0.69 -5.55
N VAL A 130 9.84 1.81 -4.87
CA VAL A 130 9.18 3.08 -5.18
C VAL A 130 10.24 4.03 -5.74
N HIS A 131 10.01 4.54 -6.92
CA HIS A 131 10.89 5.49 -7.60
C HIS A 131 10.06 6.59 -8.29
N ASP A 132 10.73 7.68 -8.65
CA ASP A 132 10.14 8.74 -9.47
C ASP A 132 10.01 8.30 -10.93
#